data_54738d84695b1d74eb0eab3aa7d6791a
#
_entry.id   54738d84695b1d74eb0eab3aa7d6791a
#
_cell.length_a   1.000
_cell.length_b   1.000
_cell.length_c   1.000
_cell.angle_alpha   90.00
_cell.angle_beta   90.00
_cell.angle_gamma   90.00
#
_symmetry.space_group_name_H-M   'P 1'
#
loop_
_entity.id
_entity.type
_entity.pdbx_description
1 polymer ?
#
loop_
_entity_poly.entity_id
_entity_poly.type
_entity_poly.pdbx_seq_one_letter_code
_entity_poly.pdbx_strand_id
1 'polypeptide(L)'
;GSSESRPVIYEGSLKKFVEDPEHVLEEATHERALLIAASGGKDFRKDATIYGDLMEEKPGIKWGMSIDMNSCYGCGACVMACTAENNVSVVGKPEVLRAHDMHWLRIDRYFTGNINDPESIQTVFQPMLCQHCDNAPCENVCPVAATNHSSEGLNQMTYNRCIGTRYCANNCPFKVRRFNWADYTGSDSFKNNQDEMNDVVMMMNDDLTRMVLNPDVTVRARGVIEKCSFCVQRLQEGK
;
A
#
# COMPACT_ATOMS: atom_id res chain seq x y z
N GLY A 1 -6.89 -20.21 10.41
CA GLY A 1 -8.01 -19.93 9.54
C GLY A 1 -7.51 -19.95 8.12
N SER A 2 -7.89 -20.98 7.40
CA SER A 2 -7.34 -21.25 6.09
C SER A 2 -7.83 -20.25 5.05
N SER A 3 -6.90 -19.73 4.30
CA SER A 3 -7.16 -19.06 3.02
C SER A 3 -7.33 -20.09 1.87
N GLU A 4 -7.44 -21.38 2.18
CA GLU A 4 -7.36 -22.47 1.23
C GLU A 4 -8.49 -22.48 0.17
N SER A 5 -9.56 -21.73 0.40
CA SER A 5 -10.69 -21.65 -0.54
C SER A 5 -10.91 -20.26 -1.13
N ARG A 6 -10.04 -19.30 -0.85
CA ARG A 6 -10.21 -17.94 -1.39
C ARG A 6 -9.19 -17.68 -2.48
N PRO A 7 -9.62 -17.49 -3.71
CA PRO A 7 -8.70 -17.11 -4.78
C PRO A 7 -8.09 -15.75 -4.45
N VAL A 8 -6.75 -15.72 -4.38
CA VAL A 8 -5.99 -14.49 -4.18
C VAL A 8 -5.69 -13.85 -5.53
N ILE A 9 -5.55 -14.66 -6.55
CA ILE A 9 -5.31 -14.27 -7.93
C ILE A 9 -6.50 -14.70 -8.78
N TYR A 10 -6.99 -13.76 -9.57
CA TYR A 10 -8.01 -14.01 -10.59
C TYR A 10 -7.33 -14.09 -11.94
N GLU A 11 -7.44 -15.22 -12.59
CA GLU A 11 -6.85 -15.47 -13.90
C GLU A 11 -7.84 -16.12 -14.84
N GLY A 12 -7.68 -15.89 -16.13
CA GLY A 12 -8.53 -16.46 -17.16
C GLY A 12 -7.88 -16.38 -18.53
N SER A 13 -8.36 -17.19 -19.47
CA SER A 13 -7.88 -17.08 -20.84
C SER A 13 -8.38 -15.80 -21.50
N LEU A 14 -7.54 -15.17 -22.32
CA LEU A 14 -7.90 -13.95 -23.06
C LEU A 14 -9.17 -14.15 -23.89
N LYS A 15 -9.34 -15.34 -24.49
CA LYS A 15 -10.53 -15.66 -25.29
C LYS A 15 -11.80 -15.55 -24.46
N LYS A 16 -11.85 -16.20 -23.30
CA LYS A 16 -12.99 -16.14 -22.39
C LYS A 16 -13.21 -14.73 -21.85
N PHE A 17 -12.15 -14.01 -21.51
CA PHE A 17 -12.26 -12.64 -21.03
C PHE A 17 -12.86 -11.69 -22.07
N VAL A 18 -12.57 -11.88 -23.35
CA VAL A 18 -13.17 -11.08 -24.44
C VAL A 18 -14.64 -11.41 -24.64
N GLU A 19 -15.01 -12.69 -24.49
CA GLU A 19 -16.41 -13.17 -24.60
C GLU A 19 -17.24 -12.76 -23.38
N ASP A 20 -16.69 -12.90 -22.18
CA ASP A 20 -17.32 -12.58 -20.90
C ASP A 20 -16.28 -12.04 -19.89
N PRO A 21 -16.15 -10.72 -19.75
CA PRO A 21 -15.19 -10.12 -18.80
C PRO A 21 -15.45 -10.46 -17.34
N GLU A 22 -16.68 -10.80 -16.98
CA GLU A 22 -17.06 -11.13 -15.59
C GLU A 22 -16.68 -12.57 -15.22
N HIS A 23 -16.38 -13.41 -16.19
CA HIS A 23 -16.00 -14.82 -15.97
C HIS A 23 -14.85 -14.99 -14.94
N VAL A 24 -13.84 -14.10 -14.94
CA VAL A 24 -12.74 -14.16 -13.97
C VAL A 24 -13.18 -13.87 -12.52
N LEU A 25 -14.37 -13.33 -12.32
CA LEU A 25 -14.95 -13.04 -11.00
C LEU A 25 -16.02 -14.06 -10.58
N GLU A 26 -16.33 -15.07 -11.39
CA GLU A 26 -17.39 -16.04 -11.13
C GLU A 26 -17.23 -16.72 -9.76
N GLU A 27 -16.01 -17.16 -9.41
CA GLU A 27 -15.76 -17.82 -8.13
C GLU A 27 -16.07 -16.88 -6.95
N ALA A 28 -15.61 -15.63 -7.01
CA ALA A 28 -15.87 -14.65 -5.95
C ALA A 28 -17.36 -14.29 -5.86
N THR A 29 -18.05 -14.25 -6.99
CA THR A 29 -19.49 -13.98 -7.06
C THR A 29 -20.29 -15.16 -6.50
N HIS A 30 -19.87 -16.38 -6.81
CA HIS A 30 -20.49 -17.60 -6.30
C HIS A 30 -20.31 -17.74 -4.78
N GLU A 31 -19.09 -17.52 -4.25
CA GLU A 31 -18.84 -17.52 -2.80
C GLU A 31 -19.69 -16.47 -2.08
N ARG A 32 -19.80 -15.29 -2.66
CA ARG A 32 -20.66 -14.23 -2.10
C ARG A 32 -22.12 -14.66 -2.07
N ALA A 33 -22.63 -15.26 -3.13
CA ALA A 33 -24.00 -15.78 -3.19
C ALA A 33 -24.25 -16.84 -2.12
N LEU A 34 -23.30 -17.76 -1.89
CA LEU A 34 -23.37 -18.75 -0.81
C LEU A 34 -23.43 -18.11 0.58
N LEU A 35 -22.61 -17.10 0.82
CA LEU A 35 -22.61 -16.36 2.09
C LEU A 35 -23.94 -15.63 2.33
N ILE A 36 -24.49 -15.00 1.31
CA ILE A 36 -25.80 -14.34 1.36
C ILE A 36 -26.89 -15.37 1.66
N ALA A 37 -26.89 -16.53 0.99
CA ALA A 37 -27.85 -17.59 1.25
C ALA A 37 -27.74 -18.14 2.68
N ALA A 38 -26.53 -18.39 3.16
CA ALA A 38 -26.26 -18.86 4.52
C ALA A 38 -26.68 -17.85 5.61
N SER A 39 -26.68 -16.56 5.30
CA SER A 39 -27.10 -15.48 6.21
C SER A 39 -28.59 -15.13 6.14
N GLY A 40 -29.41 -15.99 5.51
CA GLY A 40 -30.85 -15.75 5.35
C GLY A 40 -31.19 -14.65 4.35
N GLY A 41 -30.36 -14.48 3.32
CA GLY A 41 -30.56 -13.50 2.23
C GLY A 41 -30.01 -12.11 2.50
N LYS A 42 -29.31 -11.91 3.61
CA LYS A 42 -28.68 -10.62 3.94
C LYS A 42 -27.29 -10.49 3.30
N ASP A 43 -27.08 -9.43 2.54
CA ASP A 43 -25.78 -9.09 1.99
C ASP A 43 -24.97 -8.31 3.05
N PHE A 44 -23.95 -8.94 3.63
CA PHE A 44 -23.08 -8.32 4.63
C PHE A 44 -22.49 -6.96 4.22
N ARG A 45 -22.29 -6.74 2.94
CA ARG A 45 -21.74 -5.46 2.45
C ARG A 45 -22.76 -4.33 2.54
N LYS A 46 -24.06 -4.65 2.48
CA LYS A 46 -25.16 -3.69 2.50
C LYS A 46 -25.87 -3.67 3.84
N ASP A 47 -26.09 -4.84 4.41
CA ASP A 47 -27.05 -4.99 5.53
C ASP A 47 -26.38 -5.12 6.90
N ALA A 48 -25.07 -5.41 6.95
CA ALA A 48 -24.33 -5.58 8.21
C ALA A 48 -23.59 -4.32 8.70
N THR A 49 -23.80 -3.19 8.06
CA THR A 49 -23.25 -1.91 8.51
C THR A 49 -24.26 -1.17 9.40
N ILE A 50 -23.77 -0.59 10.48
CA ILE A 50 -24.55 0.34 11.32
C ILE A 50 -24.55 1.78 10.75
N TYR A 51 -23.75 2.03 9.75
CA TYR A 51 -23.68 3.29 9.02
C TYR A 51 -24.57 3.19 7.79
N GLY A 52 -25.20 4.29 7.40
CA GLY A 52 -25.92 4.38 6.14
C GLY A 52 -24.97 4.24 4.94
N ASP A 53 -25.49 4.41 3.75
CA ASP A 53 -24.67 4.35 2.53
C ASP A 53 -23.65 5.50 2.55
N LEU A 54 -22.39 5.14 2.86
CA LEU A 54 -21.28 6.09 3.02
C LEU A 54 -20.64 6.46 1.65
N MET A 55 -21.13 5.86 0.57
CA MET A 55 -20.65 6.12 -0.79
C MET A 55 -21.35 7.36 -1.37
N GLU A 56 -21.16 8.51 -0.74
CA GLU A 56 -21.49 9.76 -1.42
C GLU A 56 -20.56 9.97 -2.62
N GLU A 57 -21.14 10.02 -3.81
CA GLU A 57 -20.42 10.47 -4.99
C GLU A 57 -20.06 11.94 -4.82
N LYS A 58 -18.80 12.18 -4.50
CA LYS A 58 -18.28 13.55 -4.45
C LYS A 58 -18.02 14.03 -5.87
N PRO A 59 -18.61 15.16 -6.29
CA PRO A 59 -18.32 15.72 -7.59
C PRO A 59 -16.86 16.15 -7.68
N GLY A 60 -16.21 15.91 -8.81
CA GLY A 60 -14.84 16.33 -9.06
C GLY A 60 -13.94 15.21 -9.55
N ILE A 61 -12.64 15.49 -9.54
CA ILE A 61 -11.61 14.55 -9.98
C ILE A 61 -11.41 13.50 -8.89
N LYS A 62 -11.36 12.22 -9.30
CA LYS A 62 -10.94 11.12 -8.47
C LYS A 62 -9.85 10.33 -9.18
N TRP A 63 -8.71 10.15 -8.51
CA TRP A 63 -7.56 9.48 -9.08
C TRP A 63 -7.67 7.97 -8.92
N GLY A 64 -7.37 7.24 -9.99
CA GLY A 64 -7.26 5.79 -10.01
C GLY A 64 -5.94 5.36 -10.65
N MET A 65 -5.42 4.20 -10.27
CA MET A 65 -4.22 3.60 -10.82
C MET A 65 -4.55 2.23 -11.40
N SER A 66 -4.17 2.01 -12.66
CA SER A 66 -4.21 0.70 -13.30
C SER A 66 -2.79 0.18 -13.46
N ILE A 67 -2.56 -1.06 -13.06
CA ILE A 67 -1.26 -1.74 -13.18
C ILE A 67 -1.48 -2.98 -14.03
N ASP A 68 -0.76 -3.07 -15.16
CA ASP A 68 -0.77 -4.26 -16.01
C ASP A 68 0.05 -5.38 -15.38
N MET A 69 -0.64 -6.31 -14.75
CA MET A 69 -0.01 -7.45 -14.10
C MET A 69 0.45 -8.53 -15.10
N ASN A 70 -0.07 -8.54 -16.34
CA ASN A 70 0.39 -9.47 -17.36
C ASN A 70 1.82 -9.13 -17.84
N SER A 71 2.18 -7.84 -17.79
CA SER A 71 3.53 -7.38 -18.13
C SER A 71 4.49 -7.41 -16.92
N CYS A 72 4.00 -7.72 -15.73
CA CYS A 72 4.81 -7.70 -14.52
C CYS A 72 5.61 -9.01 -14.36
N TYR A 73 6.93 -8.91 -14.34
CA TYR A 73 7.83 -10.02 -14.04
C TYR A 73 8.66 -9.83 -12.75
N GLY A 74 8.25 -8.87 -11.89
CA GLY A 74 8.84 -8.68 -10.58
C GLY A 74 10.22 -8.01 -10.55
N CYS A 75 10.58 -7.24 -11.57
CA CYS A 75 11.92 -6.63 -11.69
C CYS A 75 12.25 -5.58 -10.62
N GLY A 76 11.26 -5.03 -9.91
CA GLY A 76 11.48 -4.03 -8.86
C GLY A 76 11.71 -2.60 -9.35
N ALA A 77 11.68 -2.31 -10.65
CA ALA A 77 11.91 -0.96 -11.19
C ALA A 77 10.90 0.06 -10.63
N CYS A 78 9.64 -0.32 -10.46
CA CYS A 78 8.62 0.53 -9.85
C CYS A 78 8.91 0.84 -8.37
N VAL A 79 9.50 -0.10 -7.63
CA VAL A 79 9.93 0.12 -6.24
C VAL A 79 11.06 1.14 -6.20
N MET A 80 12.06 0.99 -7.06
CA MET A 80 13.18 1.95 -7.18
C MET A 80 12.69 3.33 -7.60
N ALA A 81 11.82 3.42 -8.59
CA ALA A 81 11.23 4.68 -9.04
C ALA A 81 10.44 5.38 -7.91
N CYS A 82 9.65 4.62 -7.15
CA CYS A 82 8.93 5.15 -6.00
C CYS A 82 9.88 5.68 -4.93
N THR A 83 10.95 4.94 -4.65
CA THR A 83 11.96 5.32 -3.66
C THR A 83 12.65 6.63 -4.04
N ALA A 84 13.09 6.74 -5.29
CA ALA A 84 13.76 7.94 -5.81
C ALA A 84 12.82 9.14 -5.86
N GLU A 85 11.61 8.99 -6.39
CA GLU A 85 10.64 10.07 -6.55
C GLU A 85 10.16 10.64 -5.20
N ASN A 86 9.96 9.78 -4.21
CA ASN A 86 9.29 10.17 -2.97
C ASN A 86 10.24 10.28 -1.77
N ASN A 87 11.54 10.31 -1.98
CA ASN A 87 12.54 10.35 -0.91
C ASN A 87 12.29 9.27 0.16
N VAL A 88 11.96 8.06 -0.29
CA VAL A 88 11.74 6.93 0.62
C VAL A 88 13.08 6.43 1.11
N SER A 89 13.22 6.30 2.42
CA SER A 89 14.47 5.91 3.04
C SER A 89 14.87 4.48 2.69
N VAL A 90 16.14 4.26 2.37
CA VAL A 90 16.74 2.95 2.14
C VAL A 90 17.34 2.45 3.45
N VAL A 91 16.80 1.37 4.00
CA VAL A 91 17.14 0.92 5.36
C VAL A 91 18.02 -0.33 5.41
N GLY A 92 18.17 -1.03 4.30
CA GLY A 92 18.98 -2.23 4.19
C GLY A 92 18.37 -3.47 4.85
N LYS A 93 19.03 -4.61 4.63
CA LYS A 93 18.57 -5.94 5.09
C LYS A 93 18.43 -6.04 6.63
N PRO A 94 19.35 -5.48 7.45
CA PRO A 94 19.24 -5.59 8.91
C PRO A 94 17.93 -4.99 9.45
N GLU A 95 17.52 -3.82 8.94
CA GLU A 95 16.29 -3.19 9.38
C GLU A 95 15.04 -3.91 8.85
N VAL A 96 15.09 -4.45 7.64
CA VAL A 96 14.01 -5.27 7.08
C VAL A 96 13.79 -6.53 7.95
N LEU A 97 14.85 -7.16 8.44
CA LEU A 97 14.75 -8.31 9.35
C LEU A 97 14.12 -7.95 10.71
N ARG A 98 14.21 -6.69 11.12
CA ARG A 98 13.55 -6.16 12.33
C ARG A 98 12.12 -5.68 12.08
N ALA A 99 11.58 -5.87 10.87
CA ALA A 99 10.30 -5.32 10.41
C ALA A 99 10.26 -3.78 10.37
N HIS A 100 11.41 -3.15 10.13
CA HIS A 100 11.58 -1.71 9.97
C HIS A 100 11.69 -1.32 8.50
N ASP A 101 11.10 -2.08 7.60
CA ASP A 101 11.11 -1.81 6.17
C ASP A 101 10.37 -0.51 5.82
N MET A 102 10.91 0.26 4.87
CA MET A 102 10.40 1.58 4.51
C MET A 102 9.80 1.68 3.10
N HIS A 103 9.87 0.64 2.29
CA HIS A 103 9.31 0.65 0.93
C HIS A 103 7.82 0.94 0.95
N TRP A 104 7.38 1.97 0.24
CA TRP A 104 5.96 2.32 0.10
C TRP A 104 5.24 1.40 -0.87
N LEU A 105 5.97 0.88 -1.84
CA LEU A 105 5.51 -0.10 -2.82
C LEU A 105 6.34 -1.36 -2.65
N ARG A 106 5.68 -2.51 -2.52
CA ARG A 106 6.31 -3.83 -2.50
C ARG A 106 5.75 -4.68 -3.63
N ILE A 107 6.46 -5.74 -4.00
CA ILE A 107 5.98 -6.73 -4.96
C ILE A 107 5.74 -8.03 -4.21
N ASP A 108 4.46 -8.39 -4.06
CA ASP A 108 4.07 -9.66 -3.47
C ASP A 108 4.15 -10.75 -4.54
N ARG A 109 4.47 -11.97 -4.13
CA ARG A 109 4.58 -13.15 -4.99
C ARG A 109 3.54 -14.16 -4.58
N TYR A 110 2.79 -14.63 -5.56
CA TYR A 110 1.82 -15.70 -5.38
C TYR A 110 2.14 -16.84 -6.34
N PHE A 111 1.71 -18.03 -5.99
CA PHE A 111 1.89 -19.21 -6.81
C PHE A 111 0.51 -19.73 -7.21
N THR A 112 0.33 -19.94 -8.50
CA THR A 112 -0.88 -20.54 -9.08
C THR A 112 -0.53 -21.90 -9.69
N GLY A 113 -1.52 -22.74 -9.94
CA GLY A 113 -1.33 -24.08 -10.49
C GLY A 113 -1.66 -25.21 -9.52
N ASN A 114 -1.47 -26.44 -9.97
CA ASN A 114 -1.78 -27.63 -9.19
C ASN A 114 -0.52 -28.12 -8.46
N ILE A 115 -0.57 -28.25 -7.14
CA ILE A 115 0.55 -28.72 -6.31
C ILE A 115 1.01 -30.15 -6.68
N ASN A 116 0.13 -30.96 -7.27
CA ASN A 116 0.45 -32.31 -7.71
C ASN A 116 1.07 -32.36 -9.12
N ASP A 117 1.11 -31.22 -9.82
CA ASP A 117 1.72 -31.06 -11.13
C ASP A 117 2.70 -29.88 -11.11
N PRO A 118 3.99 -30.14 -10.80
CA PRO A 118 5.00 -29.08 -10.68
C PRO A 118 5.18 -28.22 -11.94
N GLU A 119 4.89 -28.76 -13.12
CA GLU A 119 5.04 -28.03 -14.38
C GLU A 119 3.92 -27.01 -14.60
N SER A 120 2.79 -27.16 -13.91
CA SER A 120 1.69 -26.20 -13.96
C SER A 120 1.90 -24.98 -13.05
N ILE A 121 2.88 -25.04 -12.14
CA ILE A 121 3.09 -23.97 -11.14
C ILE A 121 3.70 -22.75 -11.80
N GLN A 122 3.00 -21.62 -11.66
CA GLN A 122 3.42 -20.32 -12.13
C GLN A 122 3.57 -19.34 -10.96
N THR A 123 4.49 -18.39 -11.11
CA THR A 123 4.67 -17.31 -10.16
C THR A 123 4.01 -16.04 -10.70
N VAL A 124 3.10 -15.48 -9.91
CA VAL A 124 2.42 -14.22 -10.23
C VAL A 124 2.94 -13.13 -9.30
N PHE A 125 3.25 -11.98 -9.87
CA PHE A 125 3.74 -10.81 -9.14
C PHE A 125 2.63 -9.78 -9.02
N GLN A 126 2.44 -9.26 -7.82
CA GLN A 126 1.46 -8.21 -7.55
C GLN A 126 2.13 -7.02 -6.87
N PRO A 127 2.31 -5.90 -7.58
CA PRO A 127 2.69 -4.65 -6.95
C PRO A 127 1.62 -4.19 -5.97
N MET A 128 2.02 -4.00 -4.71
CA MET A 128 1.11 -3.63 -3.62
C MET A 128 1.53 -2.31 -3.01
N LEU A 129 0.60 -1.36 -3.00
CA LEU A 129 0.78 -0.01 -2.46
C LEU A 129 -0.50 0.43 -1.73
N CYS A 130 -0.52 1.66 -1.20
CA CYS A 130 -1.73 2.20 -0.59
C CYS A 130 -2.87 2.24 -1.62
N GLN A 131 -4.01 1.66 -1.26
CA GLN A 131 -5.20 1.60 -2.12
C GLN A 131 -6.05 2.87 -2.06
N HIS A 132 -5.65 3.86 -1.29
CA HIS A 132 -6.39 5.11 -1.11
C HIS A 132 -7.89 4.88 -0.86
N CYS A 133 -8.19 3.94 0.04
CA CYS A 133 -9.55 3.46 0.33
C CYS A 133 -10.51 4.61 0.63
N ASP A 134 -11.70 4.60 0.07
CA ASP A 134 -12.73 5.61 0.33
C ASP A 134 -13.16 5.60 1.79
N ASN A 135 -13.43 4.42 2.34
CA ASN A 135 -13.72 4.21 3.76
C ASN A 135 -12.46 3.67 4.46
N ALA A 136 -11.47 4.54 4.62
CA ALA A 136 -10.15 4.16 5.07
C ALA A 136 -10.11 3.80 6.56
N PRO A 137 -9.90 2.52 6.94
CA PRO A 137 -9.85 2.12 8.35
C PRO A 137 -8.68 2.74 9.11
N CYS A 138 -7.68 3.23 8.40
CA CYS A 138 -6.54 3.93 8.99
C CYS A 138 -6.85 5.37 9.43
N GLU A 139 -7.93 5.98 8.91
CA GLU A 139 -8.34 7.33 9.31
C GLU A 139 -9.07 7.32 10.63
N ASN A 140 -9.97 6.36 10.82
CA ASN A 140 -10.81 6.26 12.00
C ASN A 140 -10.02 6.02 13.29
N VAL A 141 -8.83 5.46 13.20
CA VAL A 141 -8.00 5.11 14.36
C VAL A 141 -6.89 6.12 14.65
N CYS A 142 -6.79 7.18 13.85
CA CYS A 142 -5.77 8.20 14.07
C CYS A 142 -6.22 9.20 15.15
N PRO A 143 -5.55 9.27 16.31
CA PRO A 143 -5.99 10.12 17.43
C PRO A 143 -5.85 11.61 17.13
N VAL A 144 -5.06 11.98 16.13
CA VAL A 144 -4.77 13.38 15.76
C VAL A 144 -5.22 13.73 14.35
N ALA A 145 -5.99 12.86 13.70
CA ALA A 145 -6.45 13.05 12.32
C ALA A 145 -5.31 13.41 11.34
N ALA A 146 -4.13 12.80 11.54
CA ALA A 146 -3.00 12.95 10.62
C ALA A 146 -3.22 12.22 9.29
N THR A 147 -4.15 11.27 9.26
CA THR A 147 -4.58 10.56 8.06
C THR A 147 -5.96 11.08 7.67
N ASN A 148 -6.10 11.62 6.47
CA ASN A 148 -7.34 12.22 5.98
C ASN A 148 -7.48 12.05 4.46
N HIS A 149 -8.66 12.32 3.92
CA HIS A 149 -8.93 12.35 2.49
C HIS A 149 -8.79 13.75 1.90
N SER A 150 -8.24 13.81 0.69
CA SER A 150 -8.35 14.99 -0.17
C SER A 150 -9.71 15.04 -0.87
N SER A 151 -10.05 16.20 -1.44
CA SER A 151 -11.22 16.34 -2.29
C SER A 151 -11.15 15.49 -3.57
N GLU A 152 -9.98 14.95 -3.92
CA GLU A 152 -9.72 14.13 -5.10
C GLU A 152 -9.68 12.63 -4.80
N GLY A 153 -10.14 12.23 -3.62
CA GLY A 153 -10.20 10.82 -3.21
C GLY A 153 -8.85 10.23 -2.76
N LEU A 154 -7.82 11.04 -2.55
CA LEU A 154 -6.53 10.55 -2.08
C LEU A 154 -6.50 10.48 -0.54
N ASN A 155 -6.15 9.34 0.00
CA ASN A 155 -5.81 9.22 1.41
C ASN A 155 -4.44 9.86 1.65
N GLN A 156 -4.41 10.94 2.41
CA GLN A 156 -3.22 11.74 2.67
C GLN A 156 -2.64 11.46 4.06
N MET A 157 -1.38 11.84 4.23
CA MET A 157 -0.69 11.78 5.50
C MET A 157 -0.11 13.15 5.83
N THR A 158 -0.60 13.76 6.90
CA THR A 158 -0.06 15.02 7.42
C THR A 158 1.06 14.72 8.40
N TYR A 159 2.28 14.67 7.91
CA TYR A 159 3.44 14.21 8.67
C TYR A 159 3.68 15.04 9.93
N ASN A 160 3.55 16.36 9.88
CA ASN A 160 3.75 17.25 11.04
C ASN A 160 2.71 17.07 12.15
N ARG A 161 1.60 16.40 11.86
CA ARG A 161 0.55 16.09 12.84
C ARG A 161 0.69 14.68 13.41
N CYS A 162 1.45 13.81 12.75
CA CYS A 162 1.62 12.43 13.17
C CYS A 162 2.41 12.35 14.48
N ILE A 163 1.88 11.65 15.47
CA ILE A 163 2.52 11.40 16.77
C ILE A 163 3.02 9.96 16.92
N GLY A 164 2.98 9.17 15.85
CA GLY A 164 3.60 7.85 15.81
C GLY A 164 2.91 6.74 16.58
N THR A 165 1.60 6.81 16.82
CA THR A 165 0.87 5.74 17.53
C THR A 165 0.85 4.42 16.77
N ARG A 166 1.09 4.41 15.46
CA ARG A 166 1.16 3.25 14.57
C ARG A 166 -0.14 2.45 14.43
N TYR A 167 -1.21 2.86 15.08
CA TYR A 167 -2.48 2.15 14.98
C TYR A 167 -3.01 2.12 13.55
N CYS A 168 -2.82 3.18 12.78
CA CYS A 168 -3.17 3.20 11.35
C CYS A 168 -2.41 2.14 10.52
N ALA A 169 -1.18 1.81 10.88
CA ALA A 169 -0.41 0.74 10.24
C ALA A 169 -0.97 -0.65 10.61
N ASN A 170 -1.32 -0.86 11.88
CA ASN A 170 -1.94 -2.10 12.34
C ASN A 170 -3.31 -2.32 11.69
N ASN A 171 -4.08 -1.25 11.53
CA ASN A 171 -5.44 -1.31 10.97
C ASN A 171 -5.49 -1.34 9.45
N CYS A 172 -4.36 -1.16 8.76
CA CYS A 172 -4.29 -1.25 7.32
C CYS A 172 -4.38 -2.72 6.85
N PRO A 173 -5.42 -3.12 6.09
CA PRO A 173 -5.54 -4.51 5.62
C PRO A 173 -4.45 -4.87 4.59
N PHE A 174 -3.95 -3.89 3.85
CA PHE A 174 -2.90 -4.07 2.83
C PHE A 174 -1.48 -4.02 3.40
N LYS A 175 -1.31 -3.62 4.68
CA LYS A 175 0.00 -3.51 5.36
C LYS A 175 1.01 -2.67 4.58
N VAL A 176 0.59 -1.49 4.14
CA VAL A 176 1.38 -0.59 3.29
C VAL A 176 1.77 0.73 3.97
N ARG A 177 1.61 0.81 5.28
CA ARG A 177 2.02 1.95 6.09
C ARG A 177 3.31 1.63 6.82
N ARG A 178 4.30 2.52 6.67
CA ARG A 178 5.65 2.34 7.19
C ARG A 178 5.91 3.34 8.30
N PHE A 179 6.48 2.87 9.40
CA PHE A 179 6.89 3.74 10.48
C PHE A 179 8.36 4.11 10.33
N ASN A 180 8.66 5.38 10.44
CA ASN A 180 10.01 5.90 10.34
C ASN A 180 10.72 5.77 11.69
N TRP A 181 11.52 4.74 11.84
CA TRP A 181 12.21 4.40 13.09
C TRP A 181 13.45 5.23 13.34
N ALA A 182 14.02 5.81 12.29
CA ALA A 182 15.29 6.49 12.33
C ALA A 182 15.22 7.90 11.76
N ASP A 183 16.14 8.76 12.17
CA ASP A 183 16.34 10.04 11.51
C ASP A 183 17.29 9.89 10.34
N TYR A 184 16.73 9.62 9.18
CA TYR A 184 17.50 9.44 7.93
C TYR A 184 18.02 10.75 7.34
N THR A 185 17.67 11.89 7.91
CA THR A 185 17.99 13.21 7.36
C THR A 185 18.92 14.04 8.24
N GLY A 186 19.24 13.53 9.42
CA GLY A 186 20.02 14.27 10.41
C GLY A 186 19.29 15.49 10.97
N SER A 187 17.97 15.53 10.89
CA SER A 187 17.14 16.64 11.41
C SER A 187 16.72 16.45 12.87
N ASP A 188 17.01 15.28 13.46
CA ASP A 188 16.72 15.02 14.88
C ASP A 188 17.57 15.90 15.78
N SER A 189 16.93 16.57 16.74
CA SER A 189 17.58 17.39 17.75
C SER A 189 18.47 16.61 18.72
N PHE A 190 18.30 15.30 18.79
CA PHE A 190 19.01 14.40 19.72
C PHE A 190 20.00 13.52 18.97
N LYS A 191 21.25 13.97 18.88
CA LYS A 191 22.33 13.27 18.15
C LYS A 191 22.59 11.85 18.62
N ASN A 192 22.40 11.57 19.89
CA ASN A 192 22.67 10.25 20.50
C ASN A 192 21.69 9.16 20.05
N ASN A 193 20.59 9.52 19.41
CA ASN A 193 19.60 8.54 18.94
C ASN A 193 20.04 7.78 17.68
N GLN A 194 21.17 8.13 17.09
CA GLN A 194 21.73 7.52 15.90
C GLN A 194 22.91 6.58 16.19
N ASP A 195 23.48 6.62 17.40
CA ASP A 195 24.71 5.90 17.75
C ASP A 195 24.60 4.36 17.63
N GLU A 196 23.38 3.81 17.64
CA GLU A 196 23.13 2.37 17.51
C GLU A 196 22.62 1.95 16.11
N MET A 197 22.65 2.86 15.14
CA MET A 197 22.17 2.57 13.81
C MET A 197 23.20 1.82 12.97
N ASN A 198 22.72 0.98 12.05
CA ASN A 198 23.61 0.30 11.13
C ASN A 198 24.20 1.27 10.11
N ASP A 199 25.35 0.90 9.54
CA ASP A 199 26.11 1.74 8.62
C ASP A 199 25.30 2.20 7.39
N VAL A 200 24.35 1.39 6.91
CA VAL A 200 23.49 1.74 5.77
C VAL A 200 22.60 2.94 6.10
N VAL A 201 22.04 2.96 7.29
CA VAL A 201 21.21 4.09 7.75
C VAL A 201 22.08 5.34 7.95
N MET A 202 23.28 5.18 8.48
CA MET A 202 24.22 6.29 8.67
C MET A 202 24.67 6.90 7.35
N MET A 203 24.85 6.08 6.30
CA MET A 203 25.19 6.55 4.95
C MET A 203 24.12 7.47 4.34
N MET A 204 22.86 7.31 4.70
CA MET A 204 21.78 8.18 4.20
C MET A 204 21.87 9.63 4.70
N ASN A 205 22.69 9.90 5.69
CA ASN A 205 22.89 11.22 6.28
C ASN A 205 24.08 11.98 5.73
N ASP A 206 24.78 11.45 4.75
CA ASP A 206 25.90 12.15 4.11
C ASP A 206 25.40 13.25 3.13
N ASP A 207 26.29 14.19 2.83
CA ASP A 207 25.95 15.31 1.97
C ASP A 207 25.67 14.89 0.53
N LEU A 208 26.33 13.84 0.03
CA LEU A 208 26.13 13.35 -1.33
C LEU A 208 24.73 12.72 -1.49
N THR A 209 24.31 11.94 -0.51
CA THR A 209 22.96 11.34 -0.50
C THR A 209 21.89 12.42 -0.44
N ARG A 210 22.11 13.49 0.33
CA ARG A 210 21.18 14.64 0.38
C ARG A 210 21.03 15.36 -0.97
N MET A 211 22.07 15.39 -1.77
CA MET A 211 22.06 16.06 -3.08
C MET A 211 21.19 15.34 -4.12
N VAL A 212 20.88 14.07 -3.93
CA VAL A 212 20.02 13.28 -4.85
C VAL A 212 18.55 13.25 -4.43
N LEU A 213 18.20 13.88 -3.32
CA LEU A 213 16.82 13.95 -2.86
C LEU A 213 15.99 14.83 -3.78
N ASN A 214 14.74 14.42 -4.01
CA ASN A 214 13.77 15.21 -4.77
C ASN A 214 13.35 16.45 -3.95
N PRO A 215 13.61 17.67 -4.44
CA PRO A 215 13.31 18.90 -3.69
C PRO A 215 11.80 19.16 -3.54
N ASP A 216 10.96 18.57 -4.38
CA ASP A 216 9.51 18.76 -4.36
C ASP A 216 8.82 17.87 -3.31
N VAL A 217 9.56 16.97 -2.68
CA VAL A 217 9.01 16.02 -1.71
C VAL A 217 9.67 16.18 -0.36
N THR A 218 8.86 16.41 0.65
CA THR A 218 9.33 16.50 2.04
C THR A 218 10.04 15.22 2.49
N VAL A 219 11.20 15.34 3.05
CA VAL A 219 11.86 14.27 3.78
C VAL A 219 11.28 14.24 5.19
N ARG A 220 10.89 13.05 5.66
CA ARG A 220 10.19 12.88 6.92
C ARG A 220 11.17 12.56 8.04
N ALA A 221 10.93 13.16 9.19
CA ALA A 221 11.69 12.88 10.40
C ALA A 221 11.26 11.54 11.03
N ARG A 222 12.05 11.07 11.98
CA ARG A 222 11.74 9.92 12.81
C ARG A 222 10.39 10.07 13.53
N GLY A 223 9.70 8.96 13.74
CA GLY A 223 8.48 8.90 14.56
C GLY A 223 7.19 9.14 13.81
N VAL A 224 7.21 9.24 12.49
CA VAL A 224 6.01 9.42 11.67
C VAL A 224 5.71 8.17 10.82
N ILE A 225 4.47 8.07 10.40
CA ILE A 225 4.03 7.05 9.42
C ILE A 225 4.18 7.60 8.02
N GLU A 226 4.76 6.79 7.14
CA GLU A 226 4.87 7.04 5.71
C GLU A 226 4.05 6.04 4.90
N LYS A 227 3.62 6.44 3.72
CA LYS A 227 2.88 5.61 2.77
C LYS A 227 2.87 6.22 1.39
N CYS A 228 2.46 5.48 0.38
CA CYS A 228 2.23 6.00 -0.96
C CYS A 228 1.36 7.27 -0.93
N SER A 229 1.88 8.36 -1.50
CA SER A 229 1.19 9.65 -1.66
C SER A 229 0.47 9.78 -3.01
N PHE A 230 0.50 8.74 -3.85
CA PHE A 230 0.09 8.78 -5.25
C PHE A 230 0.92 9.76 -6.09
N CYS A 231 2.16 10.02 -5.68
CA CYS A 231 3.05 11.03 -6.27
C CYS A 231 2.32 12.38 -6.48
N VAL A 232 1.67 12.86 -5.43
CA VAL A 232 0.81 14.05 -5.47
C VAL A 232 1.51 15.27 -6.06
N GLN A 233 2.83 15.41 -5.87
CA GLN A 233 3.64 16.46 -6.49
C GLN A 233 3.51 16.42 -8.03
N ARG A 234 3.58 15.23 -8.64
CA ARG A 234 3.43 15.07 -10.10
C ARG A 234 2.00 15.30 -10.57
N LEU A 235 1.01 14.90 -9.76
CA LEU A 235 -0.39 15.19 -10.07
C LEU A 235 -0.67 16.70 -10.07
N GLN A 236 -0.03 17.44 -9.18
CA GLN A 236 -0.18 18.91 -9.13
C GLN A 236 0.54 19.61 -10.28
N GLU A 237 1.69 19.08 -10.69
CA GLU A 237 2.42 19.60 -11.86
C GLU A 237 1.65 19.37 -13.16
N GLY A 238 0.90 18.28 -13.28
CA GLY A 238 0.14 17.91 -14.47
C GLY A 238 -1.23 18.60 -14.61
N LYS A 239 -1.64 19.40 -13.63
CA LYS A 239 -2.88 20.18 -13.64
C LYS A 239 -2.68 21.57 -14.25
#